data_497ecb58b80346ce685425b15da928d0
#
_entry.id   497ecb58b80346ce685425b15da928d0
#
_cell.length_a   1.000
_cell.length_b   1.000
_cell.length_c   1.000
_cell.angle_alpha   90.00
_cell.angle_beta   90.00
_cell.angle_gamma   90.00
#
_symmetry.space_group_name_H-M   'P 1'
#
loop_
_entity.id
_entity.type
_entity.pdbx_description
1 polymer ?
#
loop_
_entity_poly.entity_id
_entity_poly.type
_entity_poly.pdbx_seq_one_letter_code
_entity_poly.pdbx_strand_id
1 'polypeptide(L)'
;LNASVYGIITPYKGLNIEGTFNYSPTFTDKSSYSRQNGYWDYVTDQCVSESALENASITNTSARTWRQSAEILVRYQTTIKKDHDLGALLGYSAQEYYSKSFAVSRKGATDWTLNELSTYETLVSSSSSAPAKWGLLSYFGRVNYGYKGRYLFEANLRADASSRFGVNQR
;
A
#
# COMPACT_ATOMS: atom_id res chain seq x y z
N LEU A 1 4.60 -9.92 -0.69
CA LEU A 1 3.89 -10.95 0.08
C LEU A 1 2.54 -10.40 0.51
N ASN A 2 1.45 -11.14 0.29
CA ASN A 2 0.12 -10.79 0.81
C ASN A 2 -0.37 -11.94 1.67
N ALA A 3 -0.87 -11.62 2.86
CA ALA A 3 -1.50 -12.57 3.75
C ALA A 3 -2.96 -12.15 3.97
N SER A 4 -3.88 -13.10 3.83
CA SER A 4 -5.30 -12.91 4.06
C SER A 4 -5.84 -14.05 4.90
N VAL A 5 -6.57 -13.71 5.95
CA VAL A 5 -7.28 -14.67 6.81
C VAL A 5 -8.74 -14.26 6.84
N TYR A 6 -9.63 -15.21 6.64
CA TYR A 6 -11.06 -14.98 6.77
C TYR A 6 -11.72 -16.11 7.56
N GLY A 7 -12.83 -15.77 8.20
CA GLY A 7 -13.66 -16.74 8.91
C GLY A 7 -15.14 -16.40 8.74
N ILE A 8 -15.97 -17.42 8.73
CA ILE A 8 -17.43 -17.29 8.68
C ILE A 8 -18.01 -18.08 9.82
N ILE A 9 -18.92 -17.46 10.57
CA ILE A 9 -19.69 -18.07 11.65
C ILE A 9 -21.18 -17.94 11.31
N THR A 10 -21.90 -19.03 11.39
CA THR A 10 -23.36 -19.08 11.19
C THR A 10 -24.03 -19.49 12.49
N PRO A 11 -24.33 -18.54 13.42
CA PRO A 11 -24.86 -18.86 14.75
C PRO A 11 -26.24 -19.50 14.68
N TYR A 12 -27.05 -19.08 13.72
CA TYR A 12 -28.35 -19.68 13.44
C TYR A 12 -28.76 -19.45 11.99
N LYS A 13 -29.81 -20.13 11.55
CA LYS A 13 -30.29 -20.09 10.16
C LYS A 13 -30.58 -18.64 9.71
N GLY A 14 -29.94 -18.26 8.62
CA GLY A 14 -30.11 -16.94 8.01
C GLY A 14 -29.16 -15.87 8.52
N LEU A 15 -28.40 -16.07 9.61
CA LEU A 15 -27.40 -15.13 10.12
C LEU A 15 -25.99 -15.63 9.82
N ASN A 16 -25.22 -14.84 9.07
CA ASN A 16 -23.80 -15.06 8.80
C ASN A 16 -23.00 -13.87 9.34
N ILE A 17 -21.94 -14.17 10.05
CA ILE A 17 -20.94 -13.20 10.50
C ILE A 17 -19.63 -13.57 9.82
N GLU A 18 -19.10 -12.67 9.01
CA GLU A 18 -17.86 -12.86 8.26
C GLU A 18 -16.81 -11.87 8.77
N GLY A 19 -15.61 -12.36 9.03
CA GLY A 19 -14.46 -11.55 9.38
C GLY A 19 -13.34 -11.78 8.40
N THR A 20 -12.73 -10.71 7.87
CA THR A 20 -11.58 -10.79 6.98
C THR A 20 -10.48 -9.86 7.50
N PHE A 21 -9.26 -10.36 7.53
CA PHE A 21 -8.07 -9.58 7.82
C PHE A 21 -7.07 -9.75 6.69
N ASN A 22 -6.55 -8.64 6.16
CA ASN A 22 -5.54 -8.62 5.11
C ASN A 22 -4.32 -7.84 5.58
N TYR A 23 -3.14 -8.38 5.29
CA TYR A 23 -1.86 -7.73 5.53
C TYR A 23 -0.98 -7.80 4.28
N SER A 24 -0.58 -6.64 3.77
CA SER A 24 0.19 -6.51 2.53
C SER A 24 1.43 -5.66 2.78
N PRO A 25 2.55 -6.29 3.19
CA PRO A 25 3.84 -5.62 3.29
C PRO A 25 4.54 -5.55 1.93
N THR A 26 5.20 -4.43 1.67
CA THR A 26 6.09 -4.24 0.54
C THR A 26 7.43 -3.74 1.05
N PHE A 27 8.49 -4.44 0.69
CA PHE A 27 9.86 -4.05 0.93
C PHE A 27 10.49 -3.71 -0.42
N THR A 28 11.10 -2.56 -0.52
CA THR A 28 11.76 -2.11 -1.73
C THR A 28 13.18 -1.74 -1.39
N ASP A 29 14.12 -2.42 -2.02
CA ASP A 29 15.53 -2.06 -1.98
C ASP A 29 15.94 -1.69 -3.41
N LYS A 30 16.45 -0.48 -3.57
CA LYS A 30 16.85 0.06 -4.86
C LYS A 30 18.26 0.61 -4.76
N SER A 31 19.13 0.15 -5.65
CA SER A 31 20.43 0.76 -5.90
C SER A 31 20.41 1.48 -7.23
N SER A 32 20.83 2.72 -7.22
CA SER A 32 21.00 3.53 -8.43
C SER A 32 22.43 4.04 -8.45
N TYR A 33 23.10 3.84 -9.54
CA TYR A 33 24.45 4.36 -9.74
C TYR A 33 24.51 5.21 -11.00
N SER A 34 25.27 6.29 -10.89
CA SER A 34 25.60 7.18 -11.99
C SER A 34 27.10 7.11 -12.22
N ARG A 35 27.47 6.90 -13.45
CA ARG A 35 28.86 6.89 -13.89
C ARG A 35 29.03 7.95 -14.96
N GLN A 36 30.12 8.67 -14.89
CA GLN A 36 30.54 9.53 -15.98
C GLN A 36 31.25 8.66 -17.00
N ASN A 37 30.69 8.54 -18.19
CA ASN A 37 31.36 7.81 -19.28
C ASN A 37 32.33 8.77 -19.98
N GLY A 38 33.55 8.28 -20.24
CA GLY A 38 34.46 8.93 -21.16
C GLY A 38 33.98 8.77 -22.60
N TYR A 39 34.30 9.73 -23.45
CA TYR A 39 34.07 9.61 -24.88
C TYR A 39 35.32 9.98 -25.66
N TRP A 40 35.48 9.30 -26.77
CA TRP A 40 36.64 9.38 -27.65
C TRP A 40 36.27 10.20 -28.90
N ASP A 41 37.07 11.18 -29.23
CA ASP A 41 36.96 11.89 -30.50
C ASP A 41 37.77 11.15 -31.58
N TYR A 42 37.08 10.53 -32.49
CA TYR A 42 37.70 9.78 -33.59
C TYR A 42 38.32 10.66 -34.68
N VAL A 43 38.07 11.98 -34.66
CA VAL A 43 38.66 12.93 -35.64
C VAL A 43 40.06 13.35 -35.17
N THR A 44 40.19 13.59 -33.88
CA THR A 44 41.47 14.03 -33.29
C THR A 44 42.26 12.86 -32.69
N ASP A 45 41.66 11.66 -32.67
CA ASP A 45 42.21 10.45 -32.06
C ASP A 45 42.61 10.66 -30.56
N GLN A 46 41.76 11.39 -29.84
CA GLN A 46 42.01 11.75 -28.45
C GLN A 46 40.77 11.46 -27.58
N CYS A 47 41.04 11.13 -26.33
CA CYS A 47 40.00 11.11 -25.31
C CYS A 47 39.61 12.56 -24.96
N VAL A 48 38.36 12.93 -25.25
CA VAL A 48 37.85 14.28 -24.96
C VAL A 48 37.43 14.41 -23.51
N SER A 49 37.00 13.31 -22.88
CA SER A 49 36.64 13.26 -21.48
C SER A 49 36.98 11.88 -20.94
N GLU A 50 37.83 11.84 -19.94
CA GLU A 50 38.08 10.61 -19.21
C GLU A 50 36.96 10.34 -18.23
N SER A 51 36.62 9.05 -18.08
CA SER A 51 35.71 8.65 -17.02
C SER A 51 36.41 8.81 -15.68
N ALA A 52 35.87 9.69 -14.84
CA ALA A 52 36.42 9.96 -13.53
C ALA A 52 35.68 9.16 -12.45
N LEU A 53 36.42 8.32 -11.73
CA LEU A 53 35.89 7.55 -10.59
C LEU A 53 35.36 8.49 -9.49
N GLU A 54 35.97 9.64 -9.30
CA GLU A 54 35.58 10.66 -8.32
C GLU A 54 34.15 11.22 -8.55
N ASN A 55 33.67 11.20 -9.81
CA ASN A 55 32.35 11.68 -10.19
C ASN A 55 31.29 10.58 -10.21
N ALA A 56 31.70 9.33 -10.06
CA ALA A 56 30.76 8.22 -9.93
C ALA A 56 30.01 8.31 -8.60
N SER A 57 28.72 8.03 -8.63
CA SER A 57 27.88 8.06 -7.42
C SER A 57 26.99 6.84 -7.35
N ILE A 58 26.67 6.43 -6.11
CA ILE A 58 25.71 5.40 -5.80
C ILE A 58 24.70 5.93 -4.79
N THR A 59 23.44 5.59 -5.01
CA THR A 59 22.36 5.86 -4.06
C THR A 59 21.61 4.58 -3.76
N ASN A 60 21.61 4.17 -2.51
CA ASN A 60 20.82 3.06 -2.02
C ASN A 60 19.61 3.57 -1.27
N THR A 61 18.44 3.08 -1.66
CA THR A 61 17.17 3.42 -1.04
C THR A 61 16.50 2.15 -0.55
N SER A 62 16.16 2.10 0.74
CA SER A 62 15.34 1.06 1.33
C SER A 62 14.02 1.66 1.79
N ALA A 63 12.90 1.08 1.36
CA ALA A 63 11.56 1.51 1.72
C ALA A 63 10.73 0.35 2.26
N ARG A 64 9.98 0.63 3.31
CA ARG A 64 9.00 -0.29 3.89
C ARG A 64 7.64 0.33 3.84
N THR A 65 6.74 -0.39 3.25
CA THR A 65 5.33 0.01 3.18
C THR A 65 4.49 -1.17 3.61
N TRP A 66 3.47 -0.95 4.43
CA TRP A 66 2.46 -1.96 4.66
C TRP A 66 1.06 -1.36 4.65
N ARG A 67 0.14 -2.18 4.22
CA ARG A 67 -1.29 -1.92 4.30
C ARG A 67 -1.93 -3.08 5.05
N GLN A 68 -2.71 -2.76 6.04
CA GLN A 68 -3.53 -3.73 6.75
C GLN A 68 -4.99 -3.29 6.69
N SER A 69 -5.88 -4.26 6.56
CA SER A 69 -7.32 -4.01 6.59
C SER A 69 -8.04 -5.12 7.34
N ALA A 70 -9.02 -4.73 8.12
CA ALA A 70 -9.95 -5.63 8.78
C ALA A 70 -11.37 -5.27 8.34
N GLU A 71 -12.18 -6.28 8.06
CA GLU A 71 -13.58 -6.12 7.70
C GLU A 71 -14.43 -7.12 8.47
N ILE A 72 -15.56 -6.67 8.97
CA ILE A 72 -16.57 -7.48 9.60
C ILE A 72 -17.89 -7.22 8.90
N LEU A 73 -18.54 -8.30 8.44
CA LEU A 73 -19.83 -8.27 7.79
C LEU A 73 -20.81 -9.12 8.57
N VAL A 74 -21.96 -8.57 8.88
CA VAL A 74 -23.09 -9.28 9.47
C VAL A 74 -24.21 -9.30 8.45
N ARG A 75 -24.58 -10.49 7.99
CA ARG A 75 -25.63 -10.68 7.00
C ARG A 75 -26.77 -11.48 7.63
N TYR A 76 -27.96 -10.97 7.48
CA TYR A 76 -29.18 -11.68 7.88
C TYR A 76 -30.14 -11.80 6.72
N GLN A 77 -30.66 -12.99 6.47
CA GLN A 77 -31.63 -13.25 5.43
C GLN A 77 -32.75 -14.13 5.98
N THR A 78 -33.99 -13.74 5.73
CA THR A 78 -35.14 -14.52 6.15
C THR A 78 -36.31 -14.31 5.21
N THR A 79 -37.15 -15.33 5.08
CA THR A 79 -38.45 -15.23 4.36
C THR A 79 -39.57 -15.41 5.37
N ILE A 80 -40.41 -14.38 5.48
CA ILE A 80 -41.56 -14.34 6.40
C ILE A 80 -42.83 -14.65 5.62
N LYS A 81 -43.65 -15.59 6.11
CA LYS A 81 -44.93 -15.98 5.51
C LYS A 81 -44.88 -16.32 4.02
N LYS A 82 -43.73 -16.78 3.52
CA LYS A 82 -43.44 -17.14 2.11
C LYS A 82 -43.54 -16.00 1.10
N ASP A 83 -44.08 -14.86 1.46
CA ASP A 83 -44.32 -13.73 0.55
C ASP A 83 -43.37 -12.55 0.79
N HIS A 84 -42.67 -12.51 1.94
CA HIS A 84 -41.83 -11.40 2.34
C HIS A 84 -40.38 -11.86 2.48
N ASP A 85 -39.53 -11.45 1.58
CA ASP A 85 -38.10 -11.69 1.63
C ASP A 85 -37.39 -10.48 2.25
N LEU A 86 -36.69 -10.68 3.36
CA LEU A 86 -35.94 -9.65 4.03
C LEU A 86 -34.45 -10.02 4.05
N GLY A 87 -33.61 -9.13 3.58
CA GLY A 87 -32.15 -9.17 3.68
C GLY A 87 -31.62 -7.93 4.38
N ALA A 88 -30.72 -8.11 5.32
CA ALA A 88 -30.00 -7.02 5.96
C ALA A 88 -28.49 -7.32 5.99
N LEU A 89 -27.68 -6.28 5.74
CA LEU A 89 -26.24 -6.34 5.84
C LEU A 89 -25.77 -5.15 6.68
N LEU A 90 -24.91 -5.42 7.66
CA LEU A 90 -24.14 -4.40 8.35
C LEU A 90 -22.67 -4.72 8.16
N GLY A 91 -21.88 -3.70 7.82
CA GLY A 91 -20.47 -3.82 7.59
C GLY A 91 -19.67 -2.77 8.35
N TYR A 92 -18.52 -3.21 8.82
CA TYR A 92 -17.46 -2.39 9.39
C TYR A 92 -16.17 -2.71 8.70
N SER A 93 -15.44 -1.69 8.26
CA SER A 93 -14.13 -1.83 7.62
C SER A 93 -13.16 -0.80 8.17
N ALA A 94 -11.98 -1.27 8.55
CA ALA A 94 -10.87 -0.43 8.99
C ALA A 94 -9.65 -0.73 8.14
N GLN A 95 -8.96 0.33 7.66
CA GLN A 95 -7.74 0.21 6.89
C GLN A 95 -6.68 1.13 7.46
N GLU A 96 -5.45 0.64 7.54
CA GLU A 96 -4.28 1.40 7.92
C GLU A 96 -3.19 1.24 6.86
N TYR A 97 -2.52 2.36 6.58
CA TYR A 97 -1.37 2.43 5.68
C TYR A 97 -0.20 3.04 6.43
N TYR A 98 0.97 2.47 6.21
CA TYR A 98 2.24 2.98 6.72
C TYR A 98 3.30 2.93 5.64
N SER A 99 4.15 3.95 5.56
CA SER A 99 5.31 3.97 4.69
C SER A 99 6.45 4.72 5.36
N LYS A 100 7.65 4.18 5.23
CA LYS A 100 8.90 4.81 5.66
C LYS A 100 9.98 4.45 4.67
N SER A 101 10.85 5.40 4.34
CA SER A 101 12.01 5.17 3.49
C SER A 101 13.28 5.75 4.11
N PHE A 102 14.40 5.18 3.70
CA PHE A 102 15.75 5.59 4.05
C PHE A 102 16.59 5.55 2.77
N ALA A 103 17.42 6.56 2.56
CA ALA A 103 18.32 6.63 1.42
C ALA A 103 19.69 7.13 1.86
N VAL A 104 20.73 6.54 1.25
CA VAL A 104 22.12 6.98 1.40
C VAL A 104 22.72 7.14 0.02
N SER A 105 23.40 8.26 -0.20
CA SER A 105 24.12 8.57 -1.42
C SER A 105 25.59 8.81 -1.11
N ARG A 106 26.46 8.16 -1.85
CA ARG A 106 27.90 8.34 -1.80
C ARG A 106 28.48 8.58 -3.19
N LYS A 107 29.65 9.22 -3.27
CA LYS A 107 30.39 9.46 -4.50
C LYS A 107 31.84 9.09 -4.34
N GLY A 108 32.57 9.08 -5.47
CA GLY A 108 33.99 8.70 -5.51
C GLY A 108 34.13 7.19 -5.44
N ALA A 109 33.96 6.52 -6.57
CA ALA A 109 34.20 5.07 -6.66
C ALA A 109 35.68 4.77 -6.58
N THR A 110 36.06 3.74 -5.88
CA THR A 110 37.45 3.24 -5.86
C THR A 110 37.74 2.31 -7.04
N ASP A 111 36.68 1.69 -7.57
CA ASP A 111 36.77 0.75 -8.68
C ASP A 111 35.47 0.74 -9.49
N TRP A 112 35.58 0.67 -10.83
CA TRP A 112 34.45 0.59 -11.75
C TRP A 112 33.66 -0.72 -11.69
N THR A 113 34.29 -1.77 -11.20
CA THR A 113 33.67 -3.10 -11.14
C THR A 113 32.79 -3.31 -9.92
N LEU A 114 33.01 -2.52 -8.89
CA LEU A 114 32.30 -2.65 -7.62
C LEU A 114 31.12 -1.66 -7.53
N ASN A 115 29.94 -2.19 -7.31
CA ASN A 115 28.70 -1.40 -7.19
C ASN A 115 28.13 -1.45 -5.77
N GLU A 116 29.00 -1.48 -4.79
CA GLU A 116 28.63 -1.51 -3.37
C GLU A 116 28.79 -0.13 -2.74
N LEU A 117 27.89 0.24 -1.85
CA LEU A 117 27.94 1.55 -1.18
C LEU A 117 29.24 1.78 -0.41
N SER A 118 29.85 0.71 0.10
CA SER A 118 31.11 0.73 0.84
C SER A 118 32.33 1.09 0.00
N THR A 119 32.26 0.91 -1.32
CA THR A 119 33.37 1.17 -2.25
C THR A 119 33.40 2.64 -2.74
N TYR A 120 32.48 3.46 -2.29
CA TYR A 120 32.45 4.88 -2.57
C TYR A 120 32.94 5.68 -1.37
N GLU A 121 33.90 6.58 -1.58
CA GLU A 121 34.65 7.23 -0.51
C GLU A 121 33.84 8.28 0.27
N THR A 122 33.11 9.14 -0.45
CA THR A 122 32.56 10.34 0.14
C THR A 122 31.04 10.24 0.32
N LEU A 123 30.54 10.44 1.54
CA LEU A 123 29.12 10.58 1.82
C LEU A 123 28.59 11.90 1.24
N VAL A 124 27.62 11.82 0.33
CA VAL A 124 26.95 13.00 -0.24
C VAL A 124 25.74 13.38 0.59
N SER A 125 24.90 12.40 0.90
CA SER A 125 23.69 12.60 1.69
C SER A 125 23.23 11.33 2.37
N SER A 126 22.57 11.50 3.50
CA SER A 126 21.75 10.46 4.11
C SER A 126 20.42 11.09 4.48
N SER A 127 19.33 10.42 4.15
CA SER A 127 17.99 10.91 4.43
C SER A 127 17.09 9.80 4.96
N SER A 128 16.20 10.16 5.86
CA SER A 128 15.14 9.27 6.30
C SER A 128 13.82 10.04 6.18
N SER A 129 12.85 9.48 5.47
CA SER A 129 11.53 10.09 5.42
C SER A 129 10.86 10.00 6.80
N ALA A 130 10.12 11.04 7.16
CA ALA A 130 9.16 10.90 8.24
C ALA A 130 8.15 9.79 7.86
N PRO A 131 7.72 8.95 8.82
CA PRO A 131 6.73 7.94 8.52
C PRO A 131 5.43 8.57 8.01
N ALA A 132 4.97 8.15 6.83
CA ALA A 132 3.65 8.47 6.34
C ALA A 132 2.67 7.44 6.89
N LYS A 133 1.65 7.88 7.63
CA LYS A 133 0.62 7.03 8.21
C LYS A 133 -0.74 7.64 7.95
N TRP A 134 -1.70 6.81 7.53
CA TRP A 134 -3.10 7.20 7.45
C TRP A 134 -4.01 6.01 7.72
N GLY A 135 -5.21 6.30 8.17
CA GLY A 135 -6.26 5.33 8.43
C GLY A 135 -7.57 5.74 7.77
N LEU A 136 -8.34 4.74 7.40
CA LEU A 136 -9.71 4.85 6.90
C LEU A 136 -10.60 3.94 7.72
N LEU A 137 -11.75 4.46 8.12
CA LEU A 137 -12.78 3.73 8.86
C LEU A 137 -14.10 3.89 8.12
N SER A 138 -14.81 2.79 7.94
CA SER A 138 -16.08 2.78 7.21
C SER A 138 -17.12 1.97 7.94
N TYR A 139 -18.33 2.50 8.01
CA TYR A 139 -19.54 1.80 8.42
C TYR A 139 -20.51 1.80 7.27
N PHE A 140 -21.12 0.67 6.98
CA PHE A 140 -22.10 0.59 5.90
C PHE A 140 -23.19 -0.41 6.21
N GLY A 141 -24.35 -0.16 5.66
CA GLY A 141 -25.52 -1.01 5.82
C GLY A 141 -26.34 -1.07 4.55
N ARG A 142 -27.00 -2.20 4.37
CA ARG A 142 -27.95 -2.44 3.28
C ARG A 142 -29.16 -3.16 3.84
N VAL A 143 -30.33 -2.77 3.36
CA VAL A 143 -31.59 -3.49 3.59
C VAL A 143 -32.23 -3.77 2.24
N ASN A 144 -32.58 -5.03 2.03
CA ASN A 144 -33.33 -5.50 0.86
C ASN A 144 -34.66 -6.07 1.33
N TYR A 145 -35.72 -5.69 0.66
CA TYR A 145 -37.06 -6.20 0.92
C TYR A 145 -37.73 -6.59 -0.37
N GLY A 146 -38.27 -7.78 -0.44
CA GLY A 146 -39.04 -8.32 -1.53
C GLY A 146 -40.45 -8.72 -1.10
N TYR A 147 -41.45 -8.39 -1.89
CA TYR A 147 -42.82 -8.83 -1.67
C TYR A 147 -43.32 -9.62 -2.86
N LYS A 148 -43.66 -10.90 -2.62
CA LYS A 148 -44.17 -11.87 -3.63
C LYS A 148 -43.30 -11.97 -4.89
N GLY A 149 -42.00 -11.68 -4.78
CA GLY A 149 -41.09 -11.64 -5.94
C GLY A 149 -41.41 -10.59 -7.01
N ARG A 150 -42.37 -9.68 -6.74
CA ARG A 150 -42.80 -8.67 -7.69
C ARG A 150 -42.37 -7.25 -7.33
N TYR A 151 -42.35 -6.92 -6.05
CA TYR A 151 -41.93 -5.63 -5.54
C TYR A 151 -40.65 -5.75 -4.80
N LEU A 152 -39.62 -5.05 -5.23
CA LEU A 152 -38.28 -5.07 -4.64
C LEU A 152 -37.92 -3.67 -4.18
N PHE A 153 -37.41 -3.57 -2.95
CA PHE A 153 -36.90 -2.34 -2.37
C PHE A 153 -35.49 -2.58 -1.83
N GLU A 154 -34.57 -1.67 -2.13
CA GLU A 154 -33.22 -1.67 -1.58
C GLU A 154 -32.86 -0.30 -1.05
N ALA A 155 -32.26 -0.25 0.14
CA ALA A 155 -31.66 0.94 0.70
C ALA A 155 -30.22 0.65 1.16
N ASN A 156 -29.32 1.57 0.83
CA ASN A 156 -27.90 1.50 1.19
C ASN A 156 -27.50 2.80 1.91
N LEU A 157 -26.69 2.64 2.95
CA LEU A 157 -26.07 3.76 3.66
C LEU A 157 -24.60 3.44 3.92
N ARG A 158 -23.71 4.45 3.78
CA ARG A 158 -22.30 4.34 4.09
C ARG A 158 -21.80 5.63 4.72
N ALA A 159 -20.98 5.48 5.75
CA ALA A 159 -20.28 6.58 6.40
C ALA A 159 -18.78 6.22 6.44
N ASP A 160 -17.94 7.13 5.94
CA ASP A 160 -16.50 6.97 5.87
C ASP A 160 -15.81 8.07 6.67
N ALA A 161 -14.81 7.71 7.46
CA ALA A 161 -13.93 8.62 8.17
C ALA A 161 -12.47 8.37 7.75
N SER A 162 -11.74 9.43 7.43
CA SER A 162 -10.33 9.35 7.06
C SER A 162 -9.47 10.24 7.95
N SER A 163 -8.32 9.72 8.38
CA SER A 163 -7.33 10.49 9.13
C SER A 163 -6.67 11.62 8.31
N ARG A 164 -6.88 11.64 6.99
CA ARG A 164 -6.36 12.68 6.10
C ARG A 164 -7.21 13.95 6.10
N PHE A 165 -8.47 13.86 6.55
CA PHE A 165 -9.30 15.03 6.74
C PHE A 165 -8.99 15.71 8.07
N GLY A 166 -9.06 17.06 8.10
CA GLY A 166 -8.91 17.84 9.32
C GLY A 166 -9.93 17.44 10.40
N VAL A 167 -9.62 17.75 11.65
CA VAL A 167 -10.44 17.36 12.83
C VAL A 167 -11.90 17.75 12.71
N ASN A 168 -12.19 18.87 12.01
CA ASN A 168 -13.55 19.39 11.82
C ASN A 168 -14.28 18.84 10.56
N GLN A 169 -13.69 17.89 9.84
CA GLN A 169 -14.21 17.33 8.59
C GLN A 169 -14.17 15.79 8.59
N ARG A 170 -14.13 15.18 9.77
CA ARG A 170 -14.16 13.72 9.94
C ARG A 170 -15.57 13.22 10.14
#